data_7b997aee90fbaef0ac31ba663cc9b0bc
#
_entry.id   7b997aee90fbaef0ac31ba663cc9b0bc
#
_cell.length_a   1.000
_cell.length_b   1.000
_cell.length_c   1.000
_cell.angle_alpha   90.00
_cell.angle_beta   90.00
_cell.angle_gamma   90.00
#
_symmetry.space_group_name_H-M   'P 1'
#
loop_
_entity.id
_entity.type
_entity.pdbx_description
1 polymer ?
#
loop_
_entity_poly.entity_id
_entity_poly.type
_entity_poly.pdbx_seq_one_letter_code
_entity_poly.pdbx_strand_id
1 'polypeptide(L)'
;SELIEKHPDWVLRPTNRELMCGRGGTQVVLDLCNPKVQDFVFNVVDELLSKNPEIAYIKWDANGEVMNYGSSYLPKDKQSHIYIDYHRGLINVLERIRAKYPDVVMQACGSGGGRASYGVMPYFNEFWVSDNTDALQRLFIQWGTSYFYPSIAMAQHVSASPNHQTGRIVPLKFRFDIAMTGRLGMEIQPK
;
A
#
# COMPACT_ATOMS: atom_id res chain seq x y z
N SER A 1 17.22 3.87 10.29
CA SER A 1 16.83 5.06 9.52
C SER A 1 16.74 6.26 10.46
N GLU A 2 16.95 7.44 9.94
CA GLU A 2 16.90 8.70 10.71
C GLU A 2 15.60 8.86 11.52
N LEU A 3 14.47 8.41 10.97
CA LEU A 3 13.18 8.43 11.68
C LEU A 3 13.20 7.54 12.94
N ILE A 4 13.77 6.33 12.85
CA ILE A 4 13.84 5.40 13.98
C ILE A 4 14.79 5.93 15.05
N GLU A 5 15.86 6.60 14.68
CA GLU A 5 16.83 7.20 15.60
C GLU A 5 16.23 8.37 16.37
N LYS A 6 15.44 9.21 15.68
CA LYS A 6 14.75 10.36 16.28
C LYS A 6 13.49 9.97 17.07
N HIS A 7 12.76 8.98 16.60
CA HIS A 7 11.47 8.58 17.13
C HIS A 7 11.36 7.05 17.27
N PRO A 8 12.12 6.42 18.15
CA PRO A 8 12.10 4.96 18.33
C PRO A 8 10.76 4.44 18.85
N ASP A 9 9.93 5.31 19.43
CA ASP A 9 8.58 5.06 19.95
C ASP A 9 7.49 5.13 18.88
N TRP A 10 7.83 5.55 17.64
CA TRP A 10 6.87 5.66 16.53
C TRP A 10 6.74 4.39 15.70
N VAL A 11 7.48 3.35 16.05
CA VAL A 11 7.55 2.11 15.31
C VAL A 11 6.90 0.99 16.10
N LEU A 12 6.07 0.19 15.44
CA LEU A 12 5.57 -1.05 16.02
C LEU A 12 6.72 -2.02 16.25
N ARG A 13 6.82 -2.56 17.46
CA ARG A 13 7.88 -3.51 17.86
C ARG A 13 7.28 -4.81 18.36
N PRO A 14 7.88 -5.95 18.04
CA PRO A 14 7.53 -7.20 18.68
C PRO A 14 7.78 -7.09 20.20
N THR A 15 6.85 -7.61 21.01
CA THR A 15 6.89 -7.44 22.48
C THR A 15 8.08 -8.11 23.16
N ASN A 16 8.61 -9.20 22.60
CA ASN A 16 9.67 -10.03 23.22
C ASN A 16 10.77 -10.40 22.22
N ARG A 17 10.99 -9.60 21.18
CA ARG A 17 11.98 -9.84 20.14
C ARG A 17 12.58 -8.54 19.67
N GLU A 18 13.73 -8.62 19.04
CA GLU A 18 14.32 -7.48 18.35
C GLU A 18 13.41 -6.98 17.22
N LEU A 19 13.54 -5.69 16.89
CA LEU A 19 12.81 -5.09 15.80
C LEU A 19 13.18 -5.80 14.49
N MET A 20 12.23 -6.48 13.91
CA MET A 20 12.39 -7.08 12.60
C MET A 20 12.05 -6.04 11.53
N CYS A 21 13.06 -5.65 10.77
CA CYS A 21 12.86 -4.79 9.61
C CYS A 21 12.69 -5.65 8.36
N GLY A 22 11.66 -5.37 7.58
CA GLY A 22 11.45 -6.02 6.28
C GLY A 22 12.45 -5.55 5.22
N ARG A 23 12.51 -6.26 4.09
CA ARG A 23 13.35 -5.93 2.92
C ARG A 23 14.79 -5.52 3.26
N GLY A 24 15.56 -6.46 3.79
CA GLY A 24 16.97 -6.24 4.08
C GLY A 24 17.26 -5.28 5.24
N GLY A 25 16.35 -5.17 6.20
CA GLY A 25 16.58 -4.40 7.41
C GLY A 25 16.21 -2.91 7.31
N THR A 26 15.54 -2.48 6.24
CA THR A 26 15.27 -1.06 5.97
C THR A 26 13.83 -0.61 6.17
N GLN A 27 12.88 -1.54 6.24
CA GLN A 27 11.46 -1.22 6.36
C GLN A 27 10.93 -1.54 7.76
N VAL A 28 10.16 -0.61 8.31
CA VAL A 28 9.46 -0.74 9.59
C VAL A 28 8.00 -0.36 9.42
N VAL A 29 7.16 -0.82 10.34
CA VAL A 29 5.75 -0.42 10.39
C VAL A 29 5.60 0.70 11.40
N LEU A 30 5.07 1.84 10.95
CA LEU A 30 4.77 2.98 11.81
C LEU A 30 3.57 2.68 12.71
N ASP A 31 3.62 3.13 13.96
CA ASP A 31 2.56 2.91 14.94
C ASP A 31 1.40 3.91 14.76
N LEU A 32 0.46 3.57 13.89
CA LEU A 32 -0.74 4.40 13.66
C LEU A 32 -1.75 4.39 14.84
N CYS A 33 -1.51 3.62 15.90
CA CYS A 33 -2.25 3.82 17.15
C CYS A 33 -1.92 5.18 17.79
N ASN A 34 -0.73 5.74 17.48
CA ASN A 34 -0.26 7.00 18.03
C ASN A 34 -0.72 8.20 17.16
N PRO A 35 -1.52 9.14 17.69
CA PRO A 35 -1.96 10.32 16.95
C PRO A 35 -0.82 11.18 16.38
N LYS A 36 0.33 11.26 17.05
CA LYS A 36 1.50 11.99 16.54
C LYS A 36 2.06 11.33 15.25
N VAL A 37 2.00 10.01 15.16
CA VAL A 37 2.40 9.28 13.96
C VAL A 37 1.38 9.46 12.85
N GLN A 38 0.09 9.49 13.16
CA GLN A 38 -0.96 9.84 12.20
C GLN A 38 -0.75 11.24 11.62
N ASP A 39 -0.44 12.22 12.49
CA ASP A 39 -0.14 13.60 12.05
C ASP A 39 1.11 13.65 11.17
N PHE A 40 2.16 12.93 11.53
CA PHE A 40 3.37 12.81 10.71
C PHE A 40 3.06 12.26 9.32
N VAL A 41 2.33 11.15 9.23
CA VAL A 41 1.98 10.52 7.94
C VAL A 41 1.10 11.44 7.10
N PHE A 42 0.09 12.08 7.71
CA PHE A 42 -0.73 13.08 7.02
C PHE A 42 0.13 14.24 6.49
N ASN A 43 1.01 14.80 7.31
CA ASN A 43 1.85 15.94 6.94
C ASN A 43 2.83 15.61 5.80
N VAL A 44 3.35 14.38 5.73
CA VAL A 44 4.20 13.93 4.60
C VAL A 44 3.42 14.02 3.28
N VAL A 45 2.19 13.53 3.25
CA VAL A 45 1.34 13.59 2.05
C VAL A 45 0.90 15.02 1.76
N ASP A 46 0.52 15.76 2.80
CA ASP A 46 0.08 17.14 2.69
C ASP A 46 1.19 18.05 2.14
N GLU A 47 2.40 17.91 2.63
CA GLU A 47 3.56 18.66 2.15
C GLU A 47 3.87 18.32 0.68
N LEU A 48 3.81 17.04 0.31
CA LEU A 48 4.02 16.60 -1.07
C LEU A 48 3.00 17.22 -2.02
N LEU A 49 1.71 17.09 -1.72
CA LEU A 49 0.63 17.54 -2.61
C LEU A 49 0.46 19.04 -2.61
N SER A 50 0.65 19.75 -1.49
CA SER A 50 0.56 21.20 -1.43
C SER A 50 1.69 21.91 -2.16
N LYS A 51 2.90 21.31 -2.18
CA LYS A 51 4.05 21.85 -2.94
C LYS A 51 4.02 21.49 -4.42
N ASN A 52 3.27 20.47 -4.80
CA ASN A 52 3.20 19.95 -6.17
C ASN A 52 1.72 19.74 -6.55
N PRO A 53 0.96 20.83 -6.77
CA PRO A 53 -0.48 20.74 -7.02
C PRO A 53 -0.85 20.04 -8.34
N GLU A 54 0.12 19.83 -9.22
CA GLU A 54 -0.03 19.09 -10.47
C GLU A 54 -0.07 17.57 -10.28
N ILE A 55 0.26 17.05 -9.09
CA ILE A 55 0.18 15.61 -8.81
C ILE A 55 -1.29 15.20 -8.74
N ALA A 56 -1.71 14.43 -9.74
CA ALA A 56 -3.07 13.91 -9.85
C ALA A 56 -3.20 12.44 -9.39
N TYR A 57 -2.08 11.77 -9.12
CA TYR A 57 -2.06 10.35 -8.78
C TYR A 57 -0.93 10.02 -7.78
N ILE A 58 -1.27 9.25 -6.76
CA ILE A 58 -0.29 8.69 -5.83
C ILE A 58 -0.51 7.19 -5.63
N LYS A 59 0.58 6.43 -5.62
CA LYS A 59 0.60 5.03 -5.18
C LYS A 59 1.03 4.99 -3.72
N TRP A 60 0.11 4.55 -2.87
CA TRP A 60 0.36 4.35 -1.45
C TRP A 60 0.91 2.95 -1.23
N ASP A 61 2.23 2.84 -1.16
CA ASP A 61 2.91 1.56 -0.99
C ASP A 61 3.28 1.34 0.48
N ALA A 62 2.45 0.58 1.19
CA ALA A 62 2.59 0.30 2.61
C ALA A 62 2.88 -1.20 2.83
N ASN A 63 4.12 -1.58 2.59
CA ASN A 63 4.58 -2.95 2.80
C ASN A 63 4.78 -3.27 4.28
N GLY A 64 4.92 -4.54 4.59
CA GLY A 64 5.08 -5.06 5.93
C GLY A 64 3.74 -5.41 6.58
N GLU A 65 3.72 -6.56 7.18
CA GLU A 65 2.54 -7.11 7.85
C GLU A 65 2.54 -6.70 9.33
N VAL A 66 1.36 -6.33 9.84
CA VAL A 66 1.18 -6.06 11.27
C VAL A 66 0.93 -7.40 11.95
N MET A 67 2.00 -8.14 12.24
CA MET A 67 1.93 -9.42 12.92
C MET A 67 2.73 -9.42 14.22
N ASN A 68 2.06 -9.75 15.31
CA ASN A 68 2.72 -9.99 16.59
C ASN A 68 3.55 -8.81 17.11
N TYR A 69 3.08 -7.60 16.86
CA TYR A 69 3.69 -6.35 17.30
C TYR A 69 3.08 -5.85 18.60
N GLY A 70 3.85 -5.00 19.30
CA GLY A 70 3.38 -4.15 20.37
C GLY A 70 3.47 -2.68 19.96
N SER A 71 2.64 -1.85 20.58
CA SER A 71 2.66 -0.41 20.45
C SER A 71 3.31 0.22 21.68
N SER A 72 4.27 1.13 21.48
CA SER A 72 4.84 1.93 22.58
C SER A 72 3.86 3.00 23.09
N TYR A 73 2.84 3.31 22.30
CA TYR A 73 1.81 4.29 22.66
C TYR A 73 0.68 3.69 23.49
N LEU A 74 0.23 2.48 23.15
CA LEU A 74 -0.86 1.83 23.86
C LEU A 74 -0.42 1.35 25.25
N PRO A 75 -1.25 1.55 26.29
CA PRO A 75 -0.98 1.00 27.62
C PRO A 75 -0.97 -0.54 27.58
N LYS A 76 -0.37 -1.15 28.61
CA LYS A 76 -0.15 -2.60 28.65
C LYS A 76 -1.42 -3.44 28.54
N ASP A 77 -2.51 -2.98 29.15
CA ASP A 77 -3.82 -3.62 29.12
C ASP A 77 -4.58 -3.44 27.80
N LYS A 78 -4.08 -2.58 26.90
CA LYS A 78 -4.65 -2.31 25.56
C LYS A 78 -3.83 -2.86 24.41
N GLN A 79 -2.76 -3.58 24.67
CA GLN A 79 -1.92 -4.12 23.60
C GLN A 79 -2.68 -5.08 22.65
N SER A 80 -3.69 -5.80 23.12
CA SER A 80 -4.57 -6.62 22.29
C SER A 80 -5.44 -5.82 21.31
N HIS A 81 -5.59 -4.52 21.52
CA HIS A 81 -6.36 -3.62 20.65
C HIS A 81 -5.58 -3.11 19.43
N ILE A 82 -4.27 -3.40 19.37
CA ILE A 82 -3.36 -2.83 18.36
C ILE A 82 -3.89 -2.93 16.93
N TYR A 83 -4.48 -4.07 16.55
CA TYR A 83 -4.98 -4.26 15.18
C TYR A 83 -6.17 -3.37 14.86
N ILE A 84 -7.06 -3.18 15.81
CA ILE A 84 -8.23 -2.32 15.66
C ILE A 84 -7.81 -0.86 15.69
N ASP A 85 -6.99 -0.46 16.65
CA ASP A 85 -6.61 0.94 16.84
C ASP A 85 -5.63 1.40 15.74
N TYR A 86 -4.76 0.52 15.26
CA TYR A 86 -3.96 0.76 14.06
C TYR A 86 -4.83 1.04 12.83
N HIS A 87 -5.85 0.20 12.61
CA HIS A 87 -6.77 0.38 11.48
C HIS A 87 -7.56 1.69 11.59
N ARG A 88 -8.06 2.02 12.79
CA ARG A 88 -8.74 3.30 13.06
C ARG A 88 -7.81 4.50 12.78
N GLY A 89 -6.55 4.38 13.18
CA GLY A 89 -5.54 5.39 12.90
C GLY A 89 -5.28 5.57 11.41
N LEU A 90 -5.21 4.47 10.65
CA LEU A 90 -5.09 4.52 9.19
C LEU A 90 -6.29 5.21 8.56
N ILE A 91 -7.51 4.85 8.96
CA ILE A 91 -8.74 5.48 8.46
C ILE A 91 -8.74 6.98 8.74
N ASN A 92 -8.38 7.41 9.95
CA ASN A 92 -8.29 8.83 10.29
C ASN A 92 -7.33 9.59 9.33
N VAL A 93 -6.16 9.03 9.07
CA VAL A 93 -5.21 9.65 8.11
C VAL A 93 -5.82 9.74 6.71
N LEU A 94 -6.43 8.65 6.23
CA LEU A 94 -7.03 8.59 4.90
C LEU A 94 -8.22 9.55 4.75
N GLU A 95 -9.09 9.66 5.76
CA GLU A 95 -10.20 10.62 5.79
C GLU A 95 -9.70 12.06 5.67
N ARG A 96 -8.67 12.41 6.43
CA ARG A 96 -8.07 13.76 6.38
C ARG A 96 -7.47 14.05 4.99
N ILE A 97 -6.78 13.09 4.39
CA ILE A 97 -6.22 13.24 3.04
C ILE A 97 -7.37 13.43 2.03
N ARG A 98 -8.41 12.59 2.09
CA ARG A 98 -9.54 12.68 1.17
C ARG A 98 -10.34 13.97 1.32
N ALA A 99 -10.49 14.47 2.54
CA ALA A 99 -11.16 15.75 2.79
C ALA A 99 -10.40 16.93 2.16
N LYS A 100 -9.07 16.89 2.15
CA LYS A 100 -8.24 17.97 1.62
C LYS A 100 -7.93 17.81 0.13
N TYR A 101 -7.79 16.59 -0.36
CA TYR A 101 -7.38 16.26 -1.73
C TYR A 101 -8.36 15.25 -2.38
N PRO A 102 -9.64 15.63 -2.58
CA PRO A 102 -10.66 14.71 -3.07
C PRO A 102 -10.40 14.20 -4.50
N ASP A 103 -9.76 15.01 -5.32
CA ASP A 103 -9.56 14.75 -6.76
C ASP A 103 -8.30 13.92 -7.06
N VAL A 104 -7.38 13.77 -6.10
CA VAL A 104 -6.18 12.97 -6.29
C VAL A 104 -6.53 11.49 -6.34
N VAL A 105 -6.18 10.81 -7.41
CA VAL A 105 -6.35 9.36 -7.53
C VAL A 105 -5.36 8.67 -6.61
N MET A 106 -5.87 7.77 -5.77
CA MET A 106 -5.06 6.98 -4.84
C MET A 106 -5.13 5.49 -5.16
N GLN A 107 -3.96 4.88 -5.35
CA GLN A 107 -3.81 3.43 -5.47
C GLN A 107 -3.26 2.85 -4.16
N ALA A 108 -3.96 1.86 -3.60
CA ALA A 108 -3.43 1.10 -2.48
C ALA A 108 -2.47 0.01 -2.96
N CYS A 109 -1.33 -0.10 -2.30
CA CYS A 109 -0.38 -1.20 -2.46
C CYS A 109 0.16 -1.63 -1.09
N GLY A 110 0.29 -2.91 -0.90
CA GLY A 110 0.90 -3.50 0.29
C GLY A 110 1.39 -4.89 -0.05
N SER A 111 2.54 -4.98 -0.73
CA SER A 111 3.04 -6.22 -1.34
C SER A 111 1.98 -6.83 -2.26
N GLY A 112 1.51 -6.04 -3.22
CA GLY A 112 0.30 -6.34 -3.99
C GLY A 112 -0.97 -5.97 -3.22
N GLY A 113 -1.99 -6.82 -3.29
CA GLY A 113 -3.30 -6.62 -2.65
C GLY A 113 -3.37 -7.01 -1.16
N GLY A 114 -2.24 -7.19 -0.50
CA GLY A 114 -2.19 -7.70 0.88
C GLY A 114 -2.90 -6.84 1.93
N ARG A 115 -3.14 -5.56 1.62
CA ARG A 115 -3.89 -4.63 2.48
C ARG A 115 -5.24 -4.20 1.89
N ALA A 116 -5.64 -4.77 0.76
CA ALA A 116 -6.96 -4.51 0.20
C ALA A 116 -8.05 -5.07 1.12
N SER A 117 -9.01 -4.25 1.47
CA SER A 117 -10.18 -4.63 2.25
C SER A 117 -11.35 -3.68 1.96
N TYR A 118 -12.56 -4.13 2.20
CA TYR A 118 -13.73 -3.27 2.05
C TYR A 118 -13.70 -2.04 2.97
N GLY A 119 -12.99 -2.13 4.12
CA GLY A 119 -12.84 -1.01 5.05
C GLY A 119 -11.98 0.14 4.51
N VAL A 120 -11.02 -0.14 3.61
CA VAL A 120 -10.15 0.89 3.03
C VAL A 120 -10.57 1.32 1.62
N MET A 121 -11.39 0.53 0.93
CA MET A 121 -11.86 0.85 -0.43
C MET A 121 -12.52 2.23 -0.59
N PRO A 122 -13.28 2.78 0.37
CA PRO A 122 -13.83 4.13 0.24
C PRO A 122 -12.77 5.23 0.07
N TYR A 123 -11.54 4.97 0.48
CA TYR A 123 -10.46 5.94 0.47
C TYR A 123 -9.51 5.79 -0.72
N PHE A 124 -9.54 4.63 -1.41
CA PHE A 124 -8.71 4.35 -2.58
C PHE A 124 -9.56 4.16 -3.82
N ASN A 125 -9.12 4.73 -4.93
CA ASN A 125 -9.79 4.57 -6.22
C ASN A 125 -9.52 3.19 -6.82
N GLU A 126 -8.38 2.60 -6.45
CA GLU A 126 -7.92 1.31 -6.93
C GLU A 126 -6.89 0.69 -5.98
N PHE A 127 -6.63 -0.58 -6.14
CA PHE A 127 -5.55 -1.26 -5.45
C PHE A 127 -4.71 -2.10 -6.42
N TRP A 128 -3.42 -2.24 -6.10
CA TRP A 128 -2.50 -3.09 -6.82
C TRP A 128 -2.77 -4.55 -6.48
N VAL A 129 -3.18 -5.33 -7.46
CA VAL A 129 -3.69 -6.70 -7.22
C VAL A 129 -2.57 -7.65 -6.79
N SER A 130 -1.40 -7.55 -7.42
CA SER A 130 -0.25 -8.42 -7.14
C SER A 130 1.04 -7.83 -7.70
N ASP A 131 2.14 -8.03 -6.99
CA ASP A 131 3.49 -7.71 -7.48
C ASP A 131 3.96 -8.66 -8.59
N ASN A 132 3.29 -9.80 -8.78
CA ASN A 132 3.55 -10.64 -9.93
C ASN A 132 2.94 -10.01 -11.18
N THR A 133 3.80 -9.55 -12.09
CA THR A 133 3.42 -8.84 -13.32
C THR A 133 3.47 -9.69 -14.58
N ASP A 134 3.74 -10.99 -14.47
CA ASP A 134 3.65 -11.92 -15.61
C ASP A 134 2.21 -11.99 -16.12
N ALA A 135 1.99 -11.62 -17.38
CA ALA A 135 0.63 -11.52 -17.95
C ALA A 135 -0.14 -12.85 -17.94
N LEU A 136 0.53 -13.98 -18.12
CA LEU A 136 -0.13 -15.28 -18.05
C LEU A 136 -0.57 -15.60 -16.62
N GLN A 137 0.26 -15.31 -15.63
CA GLN A 137 -0.09 -15.50 -14.22
C GLN A 137 -1.17 -14.50 -13.77
N ARG A 138 -1.10 -13.26 -14.27
CA ARG A 138 -2.10 -12.24 -14.00
C ARG A 138 -3.50 -12.63 -14.47
N LEU A 139 -3.63 -13.42 -15.52
CA LEU A 139 -4.93 -13.97 -15.94
C LEU A 139 -5.65 -14.66 -14.78
N PHE A 140 -4.95 -15.55 -14.08
CA PHE A 140 -5.50 -16.29 -12.94
C PHE A 140 -5.67 -15.43 -11.69
N ILE A 141 -4.67 -14.58 -11.40
CA ILE A 141 -4.69 -13.68 -10.24
C ILE A 141 -5.86 -12.69 -10.36
N GLN A 142 -6.02 -12.05 -11.51
CA GLN A 142 -7.07 -11.06 -11.74
C GLN A 142 -8.45 -11.71 -11.76
N TRP A 143 -8.59 -12.86 -12.38
CA TRP A 143 -9.82 -13.62 -12.36
C TRP A 143 -10.21 -14.04 -10.94
N GLY A 144 -9.29 -14.62 -10.17
CA GLY A 144 -9.54 -14.99 -8.78
C GLY A 144 -9.91 -13.78 -7.91
N THR A 145 -9.23 -12.64 -8.09
CA THR A 145 -9.52 -11.41 -7.36
C THR A 145 -10.90 -10.83 -7.69
N SER A 146 -11.37 -10.99 -8.94
CA SER A 146 -12.67 -10.48 -9.38
C SER A 146 -13.89 -11.13 -8.70
N TYR A 147 -13.69 -12.27 -8.03
CA TYR A 147 -14.76 -12.86 -7.19
C TYR A 147 -15.03 -12.04 -5.93
N PHE A 148 -14.06 -11.24 -5.49
CA PHE A 148 -14.16 -10.47 -4.24
C PHE A 148 -14.23 -8.97 -4.48
N TYR A 149 -13.61 -8.48 -5.58
CA TYR A 149 -13.48 -7.04 -5.84
C TYR A 149 -13.91 -6.70 -7.26
N PRO A 150 -14.56 -5.55 -7.46
CA PRO A 150 -14.96 -5.13 -8.80
C PRO A 150 -13.74 -4.77 -9.66
N SER A 151 -13.80 -5.11 -10.95
CA SER A 151 -12.69 -4.86 -11.90
C SER A 151 -12.25 -3.39 -11.93
N ILE A 152 -13.17 -2.45 -11.73
CA ILE A 152 -12.88 -1.03 -11.70
C ILE A 152 -11.94 -0.62 -10.54
N ALA A 153 -11.87 -1.41 -9.49
CA ALA A 153 -10.97 -1.16 -8.36
C ALA A 153 -9.61 -1.87 -8.49
N MET A 154 -9.43 -2.72 -9.52
CA MET A 154 -8.20 -3.50 -9.70
C MET A 154 -7.27 -2.80 -10.69
N ALA A 155 -6.15 -2.26 -10.19
CA ALA A 155 -5.09 -1.71 -11.02
C ALA A 155 -4.32 -2.83 -11.74
N GLN A 156 -4.20 -2.71 -13.05
CA GLN A 156 -3.59 -3.71 -13.90
C GLN A 156 -2.67 -3.05 -14.91
N HIS A 157 -1.41 -3.48 -14.93
CA HIS A 157 -0.39 -2.82 -15.74
C HIS A 157 0.14 -3.73 -16.85
N VAL A 158 0.37 -3.12 -17.99
CA VAL A 158 1.25 -3.70 -19.01
C VAL A 158 2.68 -3.57 -18.51
N SER A 159 3.36 -4.68 -18.31
CA SER A 159 4.75 -4.71 -17.84
C SER A 159 5.71 -5.16 -18.94
N ALA A 160 7.00 -5.13 -18.63
CA ALA A 160 8.08 -5.49 -19.54
C ALA A 160 7.99 -6.95 -20.05
N SER A 161 8.59 -7.19 -21.21
CA SER A 161 8.84 -8.54 -21.75
C SER A 161 10.29 -8.57 -22.28
N PRO A 162 11.12 -9.51 -21.83
CA PRO A 162 10.81 -10.59 -20.88
C PRO A 162 10.37 -10.07 -19.50
N ASN A 163 9.47 -10.81 -18.86
CA ASN A 163 9.04 -10.47 -17.51
C ASN A 163 10.19 -10.63 -16.52
N HIS A 164 10.42 -9.65 -15.65
CA HIS A 164 11.56 -9.62 -14.75
C HIS A 164 11.54 -10.69 -13.64
N GLN A 165 10.35 -11.24 -13.31
CA GLN A 165 10.20 -12.26 -12.28
C GLN A 165 10.27 -13.68 -12.86
N THR A 166 9.62 -13.90 -14.01
CA THR A 166 9.47 -15.23 -14.59
C THR A 166 10.36 -15.49 -15.80
N GLY A 167 10.95 -14.45 -16.39
CA GLY A 167 11.69 -14.52 -17.65
C GLY A 167 10.81 -14.77 -18.87
N ARG A 168 9.49 -14.87 -18.69
CA ARG A 168 8.57 -15.19 -19.78
C ARG A 168 8.49 -14.09 -20.81
N ILE A 169 8.56 -14.48 -22.09
CA ILE A 169 8.32 -13.59 -23.22
C ILE A 169 6.86 -13.74 -23.65
N VAL A 170 6.14 -12.63 -23.62
CA VAL A 170 4.71 -12.60 -23.97
C VAL A 170 4.47 -11.46 -24.96
N PRO A 171 3.70 -11.72 -26.05
CA PRO A 171 3.36 -10.71 -27.05
C PRO A 171 2.68 -9.49 -26.40
N LEU A 172 2.97 -8.30 -26.92
CA LEU A 172 2.42 -7.04 -26.42
C LEU A 172 0.89 -7.05 -26.39
N LYS A 173 0.27 -7.55 -27.46
CA LYS A 173 -1.19 -7.68 -27.54
C LYS A 173 -1.75 -8.44 -26.34
N PHE A 174 -1.21 -9.62 -26.03
CA PHE A 174 -1.70 -10.42 -24.89
C PHE A 174 -1.53 -9.69 -23.55
N ARG A 175 -0.39 -8.98 -23.37
CA ARG A 175 -0.16 -8.18 -22.16
C ARG A 175 -1.21 -7.07 -22.01
N PHE A 176 -1.58 -6.41 -23.10
CA PHE A 176 -2.66 -5.43 -23.12
C PHE A 176 -4.01 -6.06 -22.85
N ASP A 177 -4.36 -7.17 -23.51
CA ASP A 177 -5.64 -7.84 -23.31
C ASP A 177 -5.85 -8.18 -21.83
N ILE A 178 -4.82 -8.67 -21.15
CA ILE A 178 -4.88 -8.97 -19.72
C ILE A 178 -4.99 -7.69 -18.88
N ALA A 179 -4.21 -6.66 -19.16
CA ALA A 179 -4.26 -5.42 -18.40
C ALA A 179 -5.59 -4.65 -18.57
N MET A 180 -6.28 -4.83 -19.71
CA MET A 180 -7.59 -4.20 -19.98
C MET A 180 -8.76 -4.85 -19.24
N THR A 181 -8.55 -5.94 -18.51
CA THR A 181 -9.62 -6.56 -17.69
C THR A 181 -9.91 -5.80 -16.40
N GLY A 182 -9.19 -4.71 -16.11
CA GLY A 182 -9.40 -3.78 -14.99
C GLY A 182 -8.97 -2.36 -15.34
N ARG A 183 -8.47 -1.61 -14.37
CA ARG A 183 -7.94 -0.26 -14.61
C ARG A 183 -6.57 -0.35 -15.26
N LEU A 184 -6.54 -0.07 -16.55
CA LEU A 184 -5.32 -0.15 -17.34
C LEU A 184 -4.28 0.89 -16.91
N GLY A 185 -3.07 0.43 -16.68
CA GLY A 185 -1.87 1.25 -16.50
C GLY A 185 -0.68 0.68 -17.26
N MET A 186 0.42 1.40 -17.22
CA MET A 186 1.69 0.96 -17.79
C MET A 186 2.80 1.18 -16.78
N GLU A 187 3.62 0.15 -16.57
CA GLU A 187 4.82 0.22 -15.77
C GLU A 187 6.01 -0.10 -16.66
N ILE A 188 6.42 0.90 -17.42
CA ILE A 188 7.48 0.80 -18.42
C ILE A 188 8.45 1.97 -18.28
N GLN A 189 9.69 1.76 -18.73
CA GLN A 189 10.66 2.84 -18.91
C GLN A 189 10.54 3.34 -20.35
N PRO A 190 10.02 4.55 -20.61
CA PRO A 190 10.09 5.14 -21.92
C PRO A 190 11.56 5.38 -22.30
N LYS A 191 11.94 4.98 -23.50
CA LYS A 191 13.28 5.25 -24.04
C LYS A 191 13.34 6.65 -24.60
#